data_781bc0eea0efeeb3e38bfde98abfb81f
#
_entry.id   781bc0eea0efeeb3e38bfde98abfb81f
#
_cell.length_a   1.000
_cell.length_b   1.000
_cell.length_c   1.000
_cell.angle_alpha   90.00
_cell.angle_beta   90.00
_cell.angle_gamma   90.00
#
_symmetry.space_group_name_H-M   'P 1'
#
loop_
_entity.id
_entity.type
_entity.pdbx_description
1 polymer ?
#
loop_
_entity_poly.entity_id
_entity_poly.type
_entity_poly.pdbx_seq_one_letter_code
_entity_poly.pdbx_strand_id
1 'polypeptide(L)'
;CKLGKWLNSQTDSRLTESPEFGQLVKTHEVLHHFATLSWQAKEDGDDKKALLYFNDTYDAFLKYDKALNNLQKKMQQLGYNNATQIVSFEE
;
A
#
# COMPACT_ATOMS: atom_id res chain seq x y z
N CYS A 1 -6.24 -8.49 4.30
CA CYS A 1 -5.29 -8.13 3.25
C CYS A 1 -3.95 -8.86 3.46
N LYS A 2 -3.50 -9.59 2.45
CA LYS A 2 -2.25 -10.34 2.53
C LYS A 2 -1.04 -9.44 2.77
N LEU A 3 -1.01 -8.28 2.13
CA LEU A 3 0.09 -7.33 2.31
C LEU A 3 0.15 -6.82 3.75
N GLY A 4 -1.00 -6.48 4.33
CA GLY A 4 -1.05 -6.04 5.73
C GLY A 4 -0.50 -7.08 6.68
N LYS A 5 -0.86 -8.35 6.48
CA LYS A 5 -0.34 -9.45 7.30
C LYS A 5 1.17 -9.60 7.12
N TRP A 6 1.66 -9.49 5.87
CA TRP A 6 3.09 -9.58 5.60
C TRP A 6 3.85 -8.46 6.30
N LEU A 7 3.35 -7.22 6.22
CA LEU A 7 3.98 -6.07 6.88
C LEU A 7 4.07 -6.26 8.38
N ASN A 8 3.00 -6.76 9.00
CA ASN A 8 2.95 -6.98 10.45
C ASN A 8 3.83 -8.15 10.91
N SER A 9 4.18 -9.07 10.01
CA SER A 9 4.98 -10.23 10.34
C SER A 9 6.49 -9.99 10.24
N GLN A 10 6.92 -8.84 9.72
CA GLN A 10 8.33 -8.55 9.51
C GLN A 10 9.05 -8.25 10.83
N THR A 11 10.20 -8.89 11.02
CA THR A 11 10.99 -8.78 12.26
C THR A 11 12.40 -8.25 12.03
N ASP A 12 12.85 -8.13 10.77
CA ASP A 12 14.18 -7.60 10.46
C ASP A 12 14.18 -6.09 10.66
N SER A 13 14.89 -5.61 11.70
CA SER A 13 14.91 -4.20 12.04
C SER A 13 15.54 -3.33 10.95
N ARG A 14 16.44 -3.89 10.13
CA ARG A 14 17.01 -3.15 9.00
C ARG A 14 15.93 -2.79 7.98
N LEU A 15 14.89 -3.62 7.87
CA LEU A 15 13.75 -3.41 7.01
C LEU A 15 12.68 -2.58 7.71
N THR A 16 12.24 -3.00 8.89
CA THR A 16 11.09 -2.38 9.58
C THR A 16 11.38 -0.96 10.05
N GLU A 17 12.63 -0.61 10.29
CA GLU A 17 13.04 0.73 10.68
C GLU A 17 13.41 1.61 9.49
N SER A 18 13.38 1.07 8.27
CA SER A 18 13.71 1.85 7.07
C SER A 18 12.60 2.84 6.74
N PRO A 19 12.94 4.03 6.17
CA PRO A 19 11.94 4.98 5.70
C PRO A 19 11.03 4.37 4.62
N GLU A 20 11.59 3.50 3.78
CA GLU A 20 10.85 2.82 2.71
C GLU A 20 9.73 1.94 3.26
N PHE A 21 9.99 1.23 4.35
CA PHE A 21 8.99 0.38 5.00
C PHE A 21 7.86 1.23 5.59
N GLY A 22 8.23 2.28 6.34
CA GLY A 22 7.25 3.20 6.93
C GLY A 22 6.38 3.88 5.88
N GLN A 23 6.97 4.26 4.74
CA GLN A 23 6.24 4.89 3.66
C GLN A 23 5.24 3.92 3.02
N LEU A 24 5.61 2.65 2.87
CA LEU A 24 4.68 1.65 2.35
C LEU A 24 3.51 1.43 3.32
N VAL A 25 3.77 1.31 4.61
CA VAL A 25 2.70 1.15 5.61
C VAL A 25 1.73 2.33 5.52
N LYS A 26 2.25 3.55 5.48
CA LYS A 26 1.43 4.76 5.44
C LYS A 26 0.61 4.87 4.16
N THR A 27 1.23 4.65 3.00
CA THR A 27 0.52 4.75 1.72
C THR A 27 -0.52 3.64 1.58
N HIS A 28 -0.26 2.46 2.12
CA HIS A 28 -1.21 1.36 2.13
C HIS A 28 -2.45 1.72 2.96
N GLU A 29 -2.28 2.32 4.12
CA GLU A 29 -3.40 2.78 4.96
C GLU A 29 -4.23 3.84 4.27
N VAL A 30 -3.59 4.82 3.63
CA VAL A 30 -4.28 5.90 2.92
C VAL A 30 -5.09 5.34 1.74
N LEU A 31 -4.51 4.37 1.01
CA LEU A 31 -5.19 3.73 -0.11
C LEU A 31 -6.48 3.05 0.36
N HIS A 32 -6.41 2.26 1.43
CA HIS A 32 -7.59 1.60 1.99
C HIS A 32 -8.63 2.60 2.50
N HIS A 33 -8.18 3.69 3.10
CA HIS A 33 -9.08 4.73 3.61
C HIS A 33 -9.94 5.33 2.49
N PHE A 34 -9.32 5.77 1.40
CA PHE A 34 -10.07 6.36 0.28
C PHE A 34 -10.91 5.34 -0.46
N ALA A 35 -10.41 4.11 -0.63
CA ALA A 35 -11.19 3.05 -1.25
C ALA A 35 -12.47 2.76 -0.46
N THR A 36 -12.37 2.73 0.87
CA THR A 36 -13.53 2.53 1.74
C THR A 36 -14.52 3.68 1.63
N LEU A 37 -14.03 4.92 1.61
CA LEU A 37 -14.90 6.09 1.45
C LEU A 37 -15.63 6.08 0.11
N SER A 38 -14.93 5.71 -0.97
CA SER A 38 -15.53 5.62 -2.30
C SER A 38 -16.65 4.56 -2.32
N TRP A 39 -16.36 3.38 -1.78
CA TRP A 39 -17.34 2.30 -1.71
C TRP A 39 -18.56 2.71 -0.89
N GLN A 40 -18.34 3.35 0.25
CA GLN A 40 -19.42 3.77 1.13
C GLN A 40 -20.32 4.83 0.49
N ALA A 41 -19.71 5.79 -0.23
CA ALA A 41 -20.47 6.80 -0.97
C ALA A 41 -21.32 6.15 -2.07
N LYS A 42 -20.82 5.12 -2.74
CA LYS A 42 -21.56 4.37 -3.74
C LYS A 42 -22.76 3.66 -3.11
N GLU A 43 -22.55 3.03 -1.97
CA GLU A 43 -23.62 2.37 -1.21
C GLU A 43 -24.71 3.36 -0.80
N ASP A 44 -24.32 4.58 -0.46
CA ASP A 44 -25.25 5.64 -0.05
C ASP A 44 -25.98 6.28 -1.24
N GLY A 45 -25.65 5.88 -2.48
CA GLY A 45 -26.28 6.41 -3.67
C GLY A 45 -25.73 7.78 -4.11
N ASP A 46 -24.61 8.22 -3.52
CA ASP A 46 -23.97 9.50 -3.87
C ASP A 46 -22.87 9.26 -4.90
N ASP A 47 -23.28 9.12 -6.16
CA ASP A 47 -22.34 8.79 -7.26
C ASP A 47 -21.29 9.88 -7.46
N LYS A 48 -21.65 11.15 -7.27
CA LYS A 48 -20.70 12.25 -7.41
C LYS A 48 -19.58 12.17 -6.38
N LYS A 49 -19.95 11.93 -5.14
CA LYS A 49 -18.99 11.80 -4.03
C LYS A 49 -18.14 10.53 -4.19
N ALA A 50 -18.75 9.44 -4.64
CA ALA A 50 -18.05 8.20 -4.93
C ALA A 50 -16.95 8.43 -5.98
N LEU A 51 -17.25 9.19 -7.03
CA LEU A 51 -16.28 9.51 -8.08
C LEU A 51 -15.12 10.36 -7.55
N LEU A 52 -15.42 11.35 -6.70
CA LEU A 52 -14.38 12.17 -6.08
C LEU A 52 -13.43 11.32 -5.23
N TYR A 53 -13.98 10.43 -4.40
CA TYR A 53 -13.15 9.54 -3.58
C TYR A 53 -12.42 8.50 -4.43
N PHE A 54 -13.00 8.08 -5.56
CA PHE A 54 -12.32 7.20 -6.48
C PHE A 54 -11.06 7.86 -7.05
N ASN A 55 -11.15 9.15 -7.41
CA ASN A 55 -10.00 9.90 -7.89
C ASN A 55 -8.91 10.00 -6.82
N ASP A 56 -9.32 10.23 -5.55
CA ASP A 56 -8.38 10.25 -4.43
C ASP A 56 -7.74 8.87 -4.22
N THR A 57 -8.51 7.80 -4.42
CA THR A 57 -8.01 6.42 -4.34
C THR A 57 -6.96 6.17 -5.42
N TYR A 58 -7.20 6.66 -6.63
CA TYR A 58 -6.24 6.50 -7.73
C TYR A 58 -4.91 7.21 -7.41
N ASP A 59 -4.97 8.45 -6.91
CA ASP A 59 -3.77 9.17 -6.51
C ASP A 59 -3.03 8.45 -5.38
N ALA A 60 -3.78 7.92 -4.41
CA ALA A 60 -3.22 7.14 -3.32
C ALA A 60 -2.56 5.86 -3.83
N PHE A 61 -3.14 5.22 -4.84
CA PHE A 61 -2.56 4.02 -5.46
C PHE A 61 -1.22 4.33 -6.12
N LEU A 62 -1.10 5.45 -6.82
CA LEU A 62 0.17 5.82 -7.45
C LEU A 62 1.27 6.02 -6.42
N LYS A 63 0.96 6.64 -5.29
CA LYS A 63 1.91 6.82 -4.19
C LYS A 63 2.27 5.48 -3.54
N TYR A 64 1.29 4.62 -3.36
CA TYR A 64 1.50 3.28 -2.83
C TYR A 64 2.40 2.46 -3.76
N ASP A 65 2.16 2.49 -5.07
CA ASP A 65 2.96 1.76 -6.05
C ASP A 65 4.42 2.20 -6.02
N LYS A 66 4.65 3.52 -5.94
CA LYS A 66 6.01 4.06 -5.82
C LYS A 66 6.69 3.60 -4.53
N ALA A 67 5.95 3.63 -3.42
CA ALA A 67 6.48 3.18 -2.13
C ALA A 67 6.82 1.70 -2.16
N LEU A 68 5.99 0.89 -2.82
CA LEU A 68 6.23 -0.54 -2.98
C LEU A 68 7.51 -0.81 -3.76
N ASN A 69 7.70 -0.10 -4.89
CA ASN A 69 8.90 -0.23 -5.69
C ASN A 69 10.16 0.18 -4.92
N ASN A 70 10.07 1.24 -4.12
CA ASN A 70 11.18 1.70 -3.29
C ASN A 70 11.55 0.67 -2.23
N LEU A 71 10.55 0.04 -1.61
CA LEU A 71 10.79 -1.01 -0.63
C LEU A 71 11.44 -2.24 -1.25
N GLN A 72 11.00 -2.63 -2.45
CA GLN A 72 11.61 -3.76 -3.16
C GLN A 72 13.10 -3.51 -3.43
N LYS A 73 13.47 -2.28 -3.84
CA LYS A 73 14.87 -1.91 -4.02
C LYS A 73 15.64 -1.98 -2.71
N LYS A 74 15.04 -1.52 -1.62
CA LYS A 74 15.67 -1.60 -0.29
C LYS A 74 15.90 -3.04 0.12
N MET A 75 14.93 -3.92 -0.10
CA MET A 75 15.07 -5.34 0.21
C MET A 75 16.19 -5.98 -0.59
N GLN A 76 16.34 -5.64 -1.87
CA GLN A 76 17.46 -6.12 -2.68
C GLN A 76 18.79 -5.66 -2.11
N GLN A 77 18.89 -4.40 -1.69
CA GLN A 77 20.11 -3.85 -1.05
C GLN A 77 20.45 -4.59 0.24
N LEU A 78 19.45 -5.06 0.97
CA LEU A 78 19.62 -5.80 2.21
C LEU A 78 19.91 -7.29 1.99
N GLY A 79 19.91 -7.75 0.74
CA GLY A 79 20.23 -9.13 0.41
C GLY A 79 19.05 -10.09 0.37
N TYR A 80 17.82 -9.59 0.30
CA TYR A 80 16.64 -10.44 0.18
C TYR A 80 16.57 -11.03 -1.23
N ASN A 81 16.51 -12.36 -1.31
CA ASN A 81 16.44 -13.06 -2.60
C ASN A 81 15.04 -13.05 -3.20
N ASN A 82 14.03 -12.80 -2.39
CA ASN A 82 12.62 -12.89 -2.77
C ASN A 82 11.92 -11.53 -2.64
N ALA A 83 12.57 -10.44 -3.08
CA ALA A 83 11.94 -9.12 -3.09
C ALA A 83 10.64 -9.12 -3.90
N THR A 84 10.50 -10.02 -4.86
CA THR A 84 9.30 -10.20 -5.67
C THR A 84 8.12 -10.77 -4.88
N GLN A 85 8.33 -11.26 -3.67
CA GLN A 85 7.23 -11.76 -2.82
C GLN A 85 6.17 -10.68 -2.57
N ILE A 86 6.59 -9.41 -2.48
CA ILE A 86 5.65 -8.32 -2.26
C ILE A 86 4.69 -8.19 -3.45
N VAL A 87 5.22 -8.35 -4.67
CA VAL A 87 4.41 -8.25 -5.89
C VAL A 87 3.32 -9.34 -5.91
N SER A 88 3.63 -10.54 -5.42
CA SER A 88 2.66 -11.64 -5.42
C SER A 88 1.45 -11.37 -4.51
N PHE A 89 1.57 -10.46 -3.55
CA PHE A 89 0.45 -10.10 -2.67
C PHE A 89 -0.56 -9.17 -3.35
N GLU A 90 -0.19 -8.55 -4.47
CA GLU A 90 -1.09 -7.69 -5.23
C GLU A 90 -2.04 -8.48 -6.15
N GLU A 91 -1.70 -9.70 -6.44
CA GLU A 91 -2.53 -10.61 -7.24
C GLU A 91 -3.68 -11.19 -6.36
#